data_55c5fb179e41d10636b8e453ce594f8d
#
_entry.id   55c5fb179e41d10636b8e453ce594f8d
#
_cell.length_a   1.000
_cell.length_b   1.000
_cell.length_c   1.000
_cell.angle_alpha   90.00
_cell.angle_beta   90.00
_cell.angle_gamma   90.00
#
_symmetry.space_group_name_H-M   'P 1'
#
loop_
_entity.id
_entity.type
_entity.pdbx_description
1 polymer ?
#
loop_
_entity_poly.entity_id
_entity_poly.type
_entity_poly.pdbx_seq_one_letter_code
_entity_poly.pdbx_strand_id
1 'polypeptide(L)'
;MANEEDDVDMKKSINSFGAAGAVIAFLSPLALASAAYSDATYGPFPVTVKGYSGSKTNSVSYTGQIARHVLHDSLKKLASKGDGGGNAANLQAEMMAYFGGSDNNKAIIAPVDKGDFNIKQETLNEISKGKNLSGKSYKGVVNGWPGQMTGAEVLASMIEHAAATKGGFDPVTGYNYPQLISKFAMGAVFYNQAVDNYLDEKLAADNKPNSKPYKDGAHYTGKEHVWDEAFGYWGAAAHSLNLSAKENYEVAKMKNLTAADANGDGMIDLKSEMT
;
A
#
# COMPACT_ATOMS: atom_id res chain seq x y z
N MET A 1 -43.88 -13.03 -17.51
CA MET A 1 -44.30 -11.63 -17.46
C MET A 1 -43.07 -10.85 -17.06
N ALA A 2 -42.17 -10.50 -17.89
CA ALA A 2 -42.12 -9.54 -19.02
C ALA A 2 -42.51 -8.12 -18.58
N ASN A 3 -41.54 -7.25 -18.59
CA ASN A 3 -41.49 -5.87 -19.06
C ASN A 3 -40.05 -5.40 -18.83
N GLU A 4 -39.22 -5.26 -19.84
CA GLU A 4 -39.13 -4.28 -20.96
C GLU A 4 -39.05 -2.85 -20.46
N GLU A 5 -37.85 -2.33 -20.69
CA GLU A 5 -37.42 -1.24 -21.60
C GLU A 5 -37.77 0.17 -21.14
N ASP A 6 -36.74 1.01 -21.04
CA ASP A 6 -36.80 2.34 -21.64
C ASP A 6 -35.37 2.79 -22.03
N ASP A 7 -35.12 2.61 -23.32
CA ASP A 7 -34.00 3.19 -24.09
C ASP A 7 -34.44 4.58 -24.55
N VAL A 8 -33.79 5.64 -24.11
CA VAL A 8 -34.03 7.00 -24.60
C VAL A 8 -32.90 7.45 -25.50
N ASP A 9 -33.17 7.26 -26.76
CA ASP A 9 -32.44 7.83 -27.92
C ASP A 9 -32.55 9.35 -27.93
N MET A 10 -31.42 10.06 -27.87
CA MET A 10 -31.34 11.50 -28.10
C MET A 10 -30.41 11.83 -29.26
N LYS A 11 -30.93 11.59 -30.47
CA LYS A 11 -30.43 12.19 -31.71
C LYS A 11 -31.35 13.35 -32.11
N LYS A 12 -30.74 14.50 -32.29
CA LYS A 12 -30.96 15.62 -33.25
C LYS A 12 -30.79 16.97 -32.55
N SER A 13 -29.77 17.72 -32.90
CA SER A 13 -29.88 18.76 -33.92
C SER A 13 -28.51 19.42 -34.10
N ILE A 14 -27.95 19.25 -35.28
CA ILE A 14 -26.78 20.03 -35.73
C ILE A 14 -27.36 21.09 -36.68
N ASN A 15 -27.20 22.35 -36.37
CA ASN A 15 -27.30 23.43 -37.35
C ASN A 15 -25.91 24.09 -37.49
N SER A 16 -25.47 24.06 -38.74
CA SER A 16 -24.27 24.62 -39.32
C SER A 16 -24.17 26.12 -39.17
N PHE A 17 -23.01 26.62 -38.71
CA PHE A 17 -22.45 27.90 -39.17
C PHE A 17 -20.97 27.71 -39.45
N GLY A 18 -20.63 27.90 -40.69
CA GLY A 18 -19.25 27.97 -41.12
C GLY A 18 -18.66 29.34 -40.88
N ALA A 19 -17.41 29.40 -40.52
CA ALA A 19 -16.46 30.47 -40.84
C ALA A 19 -15.02 30.03 -40.49
N ALA A 20 -14.22 30.05 -41.53
CA ALA A 20 -12.79 30.37 -41.65
C ALA A 20 -11.84 30.14 -40.47
N GLY A 21 -10.95 29.25 -40.68
CA GLY A 21 -9.52 29.18 -40.48
C GLY A 21 -8.83 29.97 -39.36
N ALA A 22 -8.36 29.26 -38.36
CA ALA A 22 -7.04 29.45 -37.79
C ALA A 22 -6.59 28.07 -37.23
N VAL A 23 -5.70 27.41 -37.93
CA VAL A 23 -4.97 26.26 -37.42
C VAL A 23 -4.00 26.80 -36.37
N ILE A 24 -4.43 26.89 -35.13
CA ILE A 24 -3.51 27.01 -34.01
C ILE A 24 -3.08 25.58 -33.71
N ALA A 25 -1.88 25.25 -34.15
CA ALA A 25 -1.19 24.06 -33.69
C ALA A 25 -1.01 24.18 -32.16
N PHE A 26 -1.89 23.57 -31.41
CA PHE A 26 -1.61 23.25 -30.02
C PHE A 26 -0.50 22.21 -30.02
N LEU A 27 0.71 22.69 -29.93
CA LEU A 27 1.82 21.89 -29.43
C LEU A 27 1.43 21.47 -28.03
N SER A 28 0.93 20.24 -27.92
CA SER A 28 0.69 19.59 -26.64
C SER A 28 1.99 19.62 -25.85
N PRO A 29 2.00 20.14 -24.61
CA PRO A 29 3.13 19.96 -23.73
C PRO A 29 3.06 18.54 -23.12
N LEU A 30 3.26 17.53 -23.96
CA LEU A 30 3.32 16.12 -23.54
C LEU A 30 4.77 15.63 -23.41
N ALA A 31 5.72 16.53 -23.20
CA ALA A 31 7.13 16.17 -23.17
C ALA A 31 7.88 16.70 -21.93
N LEU A 32 7.19 16.87 -20.78
CA LEU A 32 7.86 17.32 -19.56
C LEU A 32 7.47 16.53 -18.30
N ALA A 33 6.94 15.33 -18.40
CA ALA A 33 6.59 14.52 -17.25
C ALA A 33 7.55 13.33 -17.00
N SER A 34 8.68 13.26 -17.66
CA SER A 34 9.74 12.32 -17.31
C SER A 34 10.87 13.00 -16.53
N ALA A 35 10.54 13.93 -15.65
CA ALA A 35 11.48 14.36 -14.64
C ALA A 35 11.60 13.24 -13.62
N ALA A 36 12.71 12.53 -13.69
CA ALA A 36 13.14 11.48 -12.80
C ALA A 36 12.58 11.61 -11.39
N TYR A 37 11.66 10.70 -11.05
CA TYR A 37 11.41 10.39 -9.64
C TYR A 37 12.66 9.66 -9.12
N SER A 38 13.68 10.43 -8.81
CA SER A 38 14.81 9.91 -8.06
C SER A 38 14.30 9.48 -6.68
N ASP A 39 15.03 8.63 -5.95
CA ASP A 39 14.80 8.26 -4.54
C ASP A 39 14.50 9.47 -3.61
N ALA A 40 14.66 10.66 -4.12
CA ALA A 40 14.48 11.93 -3.44
C ALA A 40 13.10 12.58 -3.65
N THR A 41 12.24 12.07 -4.53
CA THR A 41 11.04 12.80 -4.95
C THR A 41 9.77 12.02 -4.62
N TYR A 42 9.28 12.22 -3.41
CA TYR A 42 7.95 11.80 -3.01
C TYR A 42 7.01 12.97 -3.14
N GLY A 43 6.24 13.05 -4.21
CA GLY A 43 5.19 14.04 -4.39
C GLY A 43 5.62 15.48 -4.06
N PRO A 44 4.70 16.38 -3.71
CA PRO A 44 4.97 17.77 -3.40
C PRO A 44 5.29 17.98 -1.90
N PHE A 45 6.19 17.22 -1.31
CA PHE A 45 6.54 17.29 0.11
C PHE A 45 7.98 17.76 0.32
N PRO A 46 8.31 19.04 0.06
CA PRO A 46 9.67 19.55 0.20
C PRO A 46 10.11 19.54 1.67
N VAL A 47 11.43 19.53 1.89
CA VAL A 47 11.99 19.72 3.24
C VAL A 47 11.72 21.14 3.72
N THR A 48 11.00 21.27 4.84
CA THR A 48 10.64 22.56 5.46
C THR A 48 11.45 22.88 6.71
N VAL A 49 12.24 21.92 7.20
CA VAL A 49 13.07 22.07 8.40
C VAL A 49 14.16 23.10 8.19
N LYS A 50 14.10 24.22 8.93
CA LYS A 50 15.10 25.29 8.87
C LYS A 50 16.46 24.78 9.35
N GLY A 51 17.50 25.10 8.57
CA GLY A 51 18.88 24.72 8.90
C GLY A 51 19.23 23.28 8.53
N TYR A 52 18.34 22.53 7.85
CA TYR A 52 18.73 21.24 7.29
C TYR A 52 19.80 21.41 6.21
N SER A 53 20.91 20.68 6.34
CA SER A 53 22.07 20.76 5.44
C SER A 53 22.39 19.44 4.73
N GLY A 54 21.51 18.44 4.86
CA GLY A 54 21.67 17.14 4.21
C GLY A 54 21.20 17.13 2.75
N SER A 55 21.28 15.99 2.10
CA SER A 55 20.98 15.80 0.67
C SER A 55 19.50 15.49 0.35
N LYS A 56 18.64 15.31 1.35
CA LYS A 56 17.22 15.00 1.12
C LYS A 56 16.47 16.21 0.59
N THR A 57 15.67 16.02 -0.42
CA THR A 57 14.87 17.06 -1.08
C THR A 57 13.39 17.01 -0.68
N ASN A 58 12.96 15.92 -0.03
CA ASN A 58 11.60 15.71 0.47
C ASN A 58 11.62 15.36 1.96
N SER A 59 10.48 15.60 2.64
CA SER A 59 10.30 15.33 4.07
C SER A 59 9.81 13.91 4.38
N VAL A 60 9.57 13.06 3.38
CA VAL A 60 8.92 11.76 3.53
C VAL A 60 9.84 10.72 4.17
N SER A 61 9.30 9.91 5.07
CA SER A 61 10.01 8.80 5.74
C SER A 61 9.03 7.68 6.17
N TYR A 62 8.45 6.93 5.20
CA TYR A 62 7.46 5.89 5.47
C TYR A 62 7.80 4.50 4.91
N THR A 63 9.05 4.20 4.60
CA THR A 63 9.46 2.87 4.09
C THR A 63 9.11 1.73 5.05
N GLY A 64 9.02 2.01 6.35
CA GLY A 64 8.56 1.04 7.34
C GLY A 64 7.11 0.61 7.16
N GLN A 65 6.26 1.49 6.67
CA GLN A 65 4.86 1.23 6.35
C GLN A 65 4.77 0.43 5.05
N ILE A 66 5.56 0.78 4.05
CA ILE A 66 5.68 0.03 2.80
C ILE A 66 6.10 -1.43 3.07
N ALA A 67 7.12 -1.66 3.89
CA ALA A 67 7.51 -3.02 4.27
C ALA A 67 6.35 -3.82 4.89
N ARG A 68 5.43 -3.17 5.60
CA ARG A 68 4.25 -3.84 6.17
C ARG A 68 3.21 -4.17 5.11
N HIS A 69 3.03 -3.34 4.07
CA HIS A 69 2.18 -3.71 2.93
C HIS A 69 2.71 -4.96 2.22
N VAL A 70 4.02 -5.01 2.00
CA VAL A 70 4.66 -6.18 1.38
C VAL A 70 4.58 -7.43 2.28
N LEU A 71 4.71 -7.27 3.61
CA LEU A 71 4.45 -8.35 4.58
C LEU A 71 3.00 -8.85 4.50
N HIS A 72 2.03 -7.94 4.39
CA HIS A 72 0.61 -8.27 4.28
C HIS A 72 0.32 -9.07 2.99
N ASP A 73 0.84 -8.63 1.85
CA ASP A 73 0.64 -9.33 0.58
C ASP A 73 1.33 -10.68 0.56
N SER A 74 2.54 -10.76 1.10
CA SER A 74 3.26 -12.02 1.28
C SER A 74 2.50 -12.99 2.19
N LEU A 75 1.99 -12.52 3.32
CA LEU A 75 1.18 -13.32 4.24
C LEU A 75 -0.10 -13.84 3.58
N LYS A 76 -0.82 -12.99 2.85
CA LYS A 76 -2.01 -13.39 2.07
C LYS A 76 -1.67 -14.46 1.05
N LYS A 77 -0.54 -14.34 0.37
CA LYS A 77 -0.06 -15.32 -0.62
C LYS A 77 0.28 -16.65 0.03
N LEU A 78 0.95 -16.63 1.17
CA LEU A 78 1.25 -17.83 1.96
C LEU A 78 -0.02 -18.53 2.45
N ALA A 79 -1.00 -17.77 2.93
CA ALA A 79 -2.27 -18.31 3.41
C ALA A 79 -3.03 -19.15 2.35
N SER A 80 -2.76 -18.92 1.06
CA SER A 80 -3.33 -19.72 -0.03
C SER A 80 -2.58 -21.02 -0.32
N LYS A 81 -1.48 -21.31 0.39
CA LYS A 81 -0.63 -22.52 0.15
C LYS A 81 -0.97 -23.71 1.03
N GLY A 82 -2.02 -23.62 1.87
CA GLY A 82 -2.46 -24.76 2.70
C GLY A 82 -2.77 -25.99 1.85
N ASP A 83 -2.34 -27.15 2.32
CA ASP A 83 -2.47 -28.44 1.61
C ASP A 83 -3.55 -29.37 2.20
N GLY A 84 -4.26 -28.89 3.21
CA GLY A 84 -5.28 -29.66 3.94
C GLY A 84 -4.74 -30.36 5.18
N GLY A 85 -3.60 -29.90 5.68
CA GLY A 85 -3.04 -30.31 6.98
C GLY A 85 -1.71 -31.08 6.91
N GLY A 86 -1.29 -31.55 5.74
CA GLY A 86 -0.04 -32.33 5.59
C GLY A 86 1.22 -31.56 5.99
N ASN A 87 1.24 -30.24 5.76
CA ASN A 87 2.33 -29.34 6.08
C ASN A 87 1.89 -28.16 6.97
N ALA A 88 0.79 -28.29 7.68
CA ALA A 88 0.17 -27.19 8.42
C ALA A 88 1.12 -26.50 9.40
N ALA A 89 1.86 -27.27 10.19
CA ALA A 89 2.76 -26.73 11.21
C ALA A 89 3.89 -25.85 10.60
N ASN A 90 4.48 -26.30 9.51
CA ASN A 90 5.55 -25.54 8.84
C ASN A 90 4.99 -24.27 8.16
N LEU A 91 3.86 -24.41 7.47
CA LEU A 91 3.23 -23.27 6.82
C LEU A 91 2.75 -22.23 7.84
N GLN A 92 2.17 -22.68 8.97
CA GLN A 92 1.82 -21.78 10.08
C GLN A 92 3.03 -21.05 10.63
N ALA A 93 4.13 -21.77 10.89
CA ALA A 93 5.38 -21.17 11.36
C ALA A 93 5.93 -20.14 10.37
N GLU A 94 5.90 -20.45 9.07
CA GLU A 94 6.29 -19.50 8.02
C GLU A 94 5.41 -18.26 8.01
N MET A 95 4.08 -18.42 8.00
CA MET A 95 3.14 -17.29 8.06
C MET A 95 3.33 -16.45 9.33
N MET A 96 3.52 -17.07 10.50
CA MET A 96 3.79 -16.37 11.75
C MET A 96 5.10 -15.60 11.71
N ALA A 97 6.11 -16.07 10.97
CA ALA A 97 7.35 -15.34 10.76
C ALA A 97 7.13 -14.04 9.95
N TYR A 98 6.23 -14.03 8.96
CA TYR A 98 5.84 -12.81 8.24
C TYR A 98 4.90 -11.91 9.06
N PHE A 99 4.06 -12.48 9.90
CA PHE A 99 3.13 -11.72 10.72
C PHE A 99 3.82 -11.01 11.90
N GLY A 100 4.58 -11.76 12.70
CA GLY A 100 5.11 -11.27 13.97
C GLY A 100 6.58 -11.51 14.21
N GLY A 101 7.27 -12.15 13.27
CA GLY A 101 8.64 -12.58 13.47
C GLY A 101 9.67 -11.46 13.46
N SER A 102 10.87 -11.82 13.90
CA SER A 102 12.03 -10.95 13.88
C SER A 102 12.52 -10.69 12.46
N ASP A 103 13.32 -9.67 12.32
CA ASP A 103 13.98 -9.29 11.08
C ASP A 103 15.10 -10.29 10.71
N ASN A 104 14.80 -11.23 9.85
CA ASN A 104 15.73 -12.24 9.36
C ASN A 104 15.88 -12.21 7.84
N ASN A 105 15.74 -11.06 7.22
CA ASN A 105 15.90 -10.83 5.78
C ASN A 105 15.01 -11.74 4.92
N LYS A 106 13.72 -11.77 5.23
CA LYS A 106 12.74 -12.59 4.51
C LYS A 106 12.61 -12.19 3.05
N ALA A 107 12.49 -13.18 2.18
CA ALA A 107 12.15 -12.96 0.78
C ALA A 107 10.76 -12.31 0.64
N ILE A 108 10.57 -11.52 -0.37
CA ILE A 108 9.26 -11.01 -0.77
C ILE A 108 8.51 -12.13 -1.50
N ILE A 109 7.36 -12.53 -0.98
CA ILE A 109 6.51 -13.57 -1.60
C ILE A 109 5.47 -12.95 -2.54
N ALA A 110 5.09 -11.72 -2.28
CA ALA A 110 4.25 -10.89 -3.12
C ALA A 110 4.44 -9.39 -2.75
N PRO A 111 4.45 -8.47 -3.74
CA PRO A 111 4.41 -8.76 -5.17
C PRO A 111 5.70 -9.41 -5.69
N VAL A 112 5.60 -10.09 -6.83
CA VAL A 112 6.73 -10.69 -7.55
C VAL A 112 6.65 -10.29 -9.02
N ASP A 113 7.74 -10.46 -9.74
CA ASP A 113 7.82 -10.19 -11.17
C ASP A 113 6.64 -10.78 -11.94
N LYS A 114 6.11 -10.01 -12.88
CA LYS A 114 4.97 -10.42 -13.69
C LYS A 114 4.98 -9.73 -15.05
N GLY A 115 5.20 -10.49 -16.11
CA GLY A 115 5.37 -9.92 -17.46
C GLY A 115 6.55 -8.96 -17.47
N ASP A 116 6.29 -7.71 -17.88
CA ASP A 116 7.33 -6.66 -17.93
C ASP A 116 7.58 -5.96 -16.59
N PHE A 117 6.79 -6.29 -15.54
CA PHE A 117 7.02 -5.75 -14.20
C PHE A 117 8.15 -6.50 -13.50
N ASN A 118 9.30 -5.85 -13.43
CA ASN A 118 10.48 -6.34 -12.73
C ASN A 118 10.60 -5.62 -11.39
N ILE A 119 10.43 -6.34 -10.30
CA ILE A 119 10.48 -5.77 -8.94
C ILE A 119 11.94 -5.62 -8.51
N LYS A 120 12.31 -4.44 -8.04
CA LYS A 120 13.67 -4.10 -7.65
C LYS A 120 14.12 -4.79 -6.36
N GLN A 121 13.22 -4.94 -5.38
CA GLN A 121 13.52 -5.52 -4.08
C GLN A 121 13.17 -7.01 -4.05
N GLU A 122 14.10 -7.83 -3.60
CA GLU A 122 13.91 -9.26 -3.39
C GLU A 122 13.58 -9.60 -1.93
N THR A 123 14.03 -8.76 -1.00
CA THR A 123 13.88 -8.99 0.43
C THR A 123 13.26 -7.79 1.16
N LEU A 124 12.59 -8.08 2.28
CA LEU A 124 11.96 -7.06 3.13
C LEU A 124 12.97 -6.06 3.71
N ASN A 125 14.19 -6.51 3.98
CA ASN A 125 15.25 -5.65 4.52
C ASN A 125 15.73 -4.59 3.52
N GLU A 126 15.57 -4.80 2.22
CA GLU A 126 15.86 -3.81 1.19
C GLU A 126 14.85 -2.65 1.20
N ILE A 127 13.66 -2.88 1.76
CA ILE A 127 12.66 -1.84 1.98
C ILE A 127 12.88 -1.19 3.35
N SER A 128 12.74 -1.97 4.43
CA SER A 128 12.96 -1.49 5.80
C SER A 128 13.12 -2.64 6.79
N LYS A 129 14.15 -2.57 7.64
CA LYS A 129 14.49 -3.60 8.62
C LYS A 129 13.57 -3.59 9.84
N GLY A 130 13.38 -4.75 10.48
CA GLY A 130 12.72 -4.91 11.77
C GLY A 130 11.23 -4.59 11.76
N LYS A 131 10.53 -4.81 10.63
CA LYS A 131 9.10 -4.54 10.54
C LYS A 131 8.28 -5.82 10.67
N ASN A 132 7.15 -5.71 11.35
CA ASN A 132 6.15 -6.77 11.47
C ASN A 132 4.73 -6.19 11.50
N LEU A 133 3.72 -7.03 11.37
CA LEU A 133 2.31 -6.66 11.43
C LEU A 133 1.74 -6.75 12.85
N SER A 134 2.13 -7.77 13.63
CA SER A 134 1.57 -8.05 14.96
C SER A 134 1.74 -6.90 15.94
N GLY A 135 2.93 -6.27 15.95
CA GLY A 135 3.24 -5.12 16.81
C GLY A 135 2.41 -3.87 16.50
N LYS A 136 1.80 -3.83 15.31
CA LYS A 136 0.96 -2.72 14.82
C LYS A 136 -0.53 -3.06 14.75
N SER A 137 -0.90 -4.29 15.06
CA SER A 137 -2.29 -4.72 15.13
C SER A 137 -3.05 -4.04 16.27
N TYR A 138 -4.36 -3.86 16.10
CA TYR A 138 -5.28 -3.34 17.10
C TYR A 138 -5.10 -4.05 18.45
N LYS A 139 -4.95 -3.27 19.52
CA LYS A 139 -4.62 -3.77 20.86
C LYS A 139 -5.85 -4.09 21.72
N GLY A 140 -6.99 -3.51 21.36
CA GLY A 140 -8.25 -3.78 22.07
C GLY A 140 -8.85 -5.12 21.69
N VAL A 141 -9.84 -5.54 22.47
CA VAL A 141 -10.64 -6.74 22.18
C VAL A 141 -11.49 -6.49 20.94
N VAL A 142 -11.51 -7.44 20.03
CA VAL A 142 -12.34 -7.40 18.82
C VAL A 142 -13.76 -7.81 19.18
N ASN A 143 -14.65 -6.83 19.22
CA ASN A 143 -16.06 -7.06 19.55
C ASN A 143 -16.72 -8.00 18.52
N GLY A 144 -17.47 -8.98 19.03
CA GLY A 144 -18.14 -9.98 18.22
C GLY A 144 -17.26 -11.16 17.79
N TRP A 145 -15.95 -11.13 18.08
CA TRP A 145 -15.09 -12.29 17.89
C TRP A 145 -15.08 -13.17 19.16
N PRO A 146 -15.20 -14.49 19.04
CA PRO A 146 -15.17 -15.39 20.20
C PRO A 146 -13.82 -15.31 20.95
N GLY A 147 -13.84 -15.51 22.27
CA GLY A 147 -12.64 -15.66 23.08
C GLY A 147 -11.99 -14.36 23.56
N GLN A 148 -12.64 -13.20 23.41
CA GLN A 148 -12.09 -11.90 23.86
C GLN A 148 -10.70 -11.60 23.27
N MET A 149 -10.50 -11.93 21.99
CA MET A 149 -9.22 -11.82 21.30
C MET A 149 -8.91 -10.39 20.86
N THR A 150 -7.65 -9.99 20.96
CA THR A 150 -7.11 -8.77 20.35
C THR A 150 -6.97 -8.94 18.82
N GLY A 151 -6.74 -7.83 18.10
CA GLY A 151 -6.55 -7.89 16.65
C GLY A 151 -5.39 -8.82 16.22
N ALA A 152 -4.32 -8.87 17.00
CA ALA A 152 -3.20 -9.78 16.73
C ALA A 152 -3.56 -11.25 16.95
N GLU A 153 -4.30 -11.56 18.00
CA GLU A 153 -4.74 -12.93 18.30
C GLU A 153 -5.75 -13.44 17.28
N VAL A 154 -6.66 -12.58 16.81
CA VAL A 154 -7.58 -12.92 15.71
C VAL A 154 -6.82 -13.27 14.43
N LEU A 155 -5.81 -12.47 14.07
CA LEU A 155 -4.97 -12.77 12.89
C LEU A 155 -4.19 -14.07 13.06
N ALA A 156 -3.63 -14.33 14.24
CA ALA A 156 -2.91 -15.58 14.53
C ALA A 156 -3.85 -16.81 14.43
N SER A 157 -5.08 -16.72 14.93
CA SER A 157 -6.09 -17.78 14.78
C SER A 157 -6.45 -18.03 13.31
N MET A 158 -6.63 -16.96 12.52
CA MET A 158 -6.89 -17.09 11.07
C MET A 158 -5.70 -17.75 10.33
N ILE A 159 -4.46 -17.44 10.73
CA ILE A 159 -3.24 -18.04 10.17
C ILE A 159 -3.20 -19.54 10.45
N GLU A 160 -3.51 -19.96 11.67
CA GLU A 160 -3.58 -21.37 12.04
C GLU A 160 -4.59 -22.13 11.17
N HIS A 161 -5.80 -21.60 11.03
CA HIS A 161 -6.83 -22.21 10.19
C HIS A 161 -6.46 -22.22 8.70
N ALA A 162 -5.84 -21.15 8.19
CA ALA A 162 -5.36 -21.10 6.81
C ALA A 162 -4.33 -22.18 6.52
N ALA A 163 -3.41 -22.43 7.44
CA ALA A 163 -2.38 -23.46 7.29
C ALA A 163 -2.96 -24.88 7.26
N ALA A 164 -4.03 -25.13 8.02
CA ALA A 164 -4.67 -26.44 8.13
C ALA A 164 -5.65 -26.76 7.00
N THR A 165 -6.09 -25.75 6.21
CA THR A 165 -7.10 -25.92 5.17
C THR A 165 -6.52 -25.89 3.77
N LYS A 166 -7.07 -26.68 2.85
CA LYS A 166 -6.59 -26.74 1.46
C LYS A 166 -6.83 -25.41 0.74
N GLY A 167 -5.75 -24.80 0.26
CA GLY A 167 -5.82 -23.46 -0.36
C GLY A 167 -6.25 -22.36 0.61
N GLY A 168 -6.26 -22.63 1.92
CA GLY A 168 -6.78 -21.72 2.93
C GLY A 168 -8.29 -21.55 2.90
N PHE A 169 -9.02 -22.46 2.22
CA PHE A 169 -10.48 -22.40 2.11
C PHE A 169 -11.12 -23.57 2.89
N ASP A 170 -12.00 -23.25 3.82
CA ASP A 170 -12.78 -24.24 4.57
C ASP A 170 -14.14 -24.46 3.90
N PRO A 171 -14.37 -25.61 3.27
CA PRO A 171 -15.64 -25.88 2.57
C PRO A 171 -16.82 -26.11 3.52
N VAL A 172 -16.59 -26.39 4.80
CA VAL A 172 -17.64 -26.61 5.80
C VAL A 172 -18.24 -25.30 6.26
N THR A 173 -17.41 -24.33 6.59
CA THR A 173 -17.85 -23.02 7.05
C THR A 173 -17.97 -21.99 5.93
N GLY A 174 -17.37 -22.26 4.76
CA GLY A 174 -17.27 -21.32 3.64
C GLY A 174 -16.20 -20.22 3.87
N TYR A 175 -15.36 -20.33 4.89
CA TYR A 175 -14.35 -19.32 5.19
C TYR A 175 -13.18 -19.39 4.22
N ASN A 176 -12.88 -18.25 3.61
CA ASN A 176 -11.72 -18.03 2.77
C ASN A 176 -10.66 -17.27 3.59
N TYR A 177 -9.80 -17.99 4.30
CA TYR A 177 -8.82 -17.40 5.22
C TYR A 177 -7.83 -16.45 4.54
N PRO A 178 -7.31 -16.67 3.31
CA PRO A 178 -6.52 -15.66 2.60
C PRO A 178 -7.23 -14.31 2.48
N GLN A 179 -8.54 -14.32 2.21
CA GLN A 179 -9.32 -13.09 2.14
C GLN A 179 -9.62 -12.53 3.54
N LEU A 180 -9.97 -13.37 4.50
CA LEU A 180 -10.24 -12.95 5.87
C LEU A 180 -9.01 -12.30 6.50
N ILE A 181 -7.83 -12.95 6.42
CA ILE A 181 -6.55 -12.41 6.90
C ILE A 181 -6.29 -11.05 6.25
N SER A 182 -6.39 -10.98 4.92
CA SER A 182 -6.14 -9.74 4.18
C SER A 182 -7.08 -8.62 4.61
N LYS A 183 -8.40 -8.86 4.62
CA LYS A 183 -9.39 -7.82 4.93
C LYS A 183 -9.37 -7.41 6.40
N PHE A 184 -9.19 -8.37 7.30
CA PHE A 184 -9.08 -8.06 8.72
C PHE A 184 -7.80 -7.27 9.02
N ALA A 185 -6.66 -7.63 8.43
CA ALA A 185 -5.41 -6.87 8.59
C ALA A 185 -5.53 -5.44 8.02
N MET A 186 -6.26 -5.23 6.92
CA MET A 186 -6.54 -3.87 6.42
C MET A 186 -7.23 -3.00 7.48
N GLY A 187 -8.16 -3.54 8.26
CA GLY A 187 -8.80 -2.85 9.38
C GLY A 187 -7.90 -2.78 10.62
N ALA A 188 -7.49 -3.94 11.12
CA ALA A 188 -6.81 -4.07 12.41
C ALA A 188 -5.37 -3.55 12.42
N VAL A 189 -4.70 -3.43 11.27
CA VAL A 189 -3.34 -2.88 11.17
C VAL A 189 -3.37 -1.54 10.46
N PHE A 190 -3.72 -1.51 9.16
CA PHE A 190 -3.49 -0.33 8.33
C PHE A 190 -4.43 0.81 8.68
N TYR A 191 -5.74 0.57 8.71
CA TYR A 191 -6.72 1.60 9.09
C TYR A 191 -6.49 2.07 10.54
N ASN A 192 -6.34 1.14 11.48
CA ASN A 192 -6.10 1.44 12.89
C ASN A 192 -4.84 2.30 13.08
N GLN A 193 -3.77 2.02 12.35
CA GLN A 193 -2.56 2.85 12.43
C GLN A 193 -2.74 4.18 11.72
N ALA A 194 -3.23 4.20 10.48
CA ALA A 194 -3.34 5.43 9.71
C ALA A 194 -4.29 6.43 10.37
N VAL A 195 -5.50 6.02 10.67
CA VAL A 195 -6.56 6.91 11.13
C VAL A 195 -6.51 7.10 12.64
N ASP A 196 -6.67 6.01 13.39
CA ASP A 196 -6.86 6.04 14.83
C ASP A 196 -5.58 6.49 15.56
N ASN A 197 -4.45 5.83 15.26
CA ASN A 197 -3.20 6.10 15.95
C ASN A 197 -2.49 7.38 15.44
N TYR A 198 -2.33 7.57 14.13
CA TYR A 198 -1.53 8.67 13.61
C TYR A 198 -2.34 9.94 13.34
N LEU A 199 -3.45 9.86 12.62
CA LEU A 199 -4.23 11.07 12.30
C LEU A 199 -5.03 11.59 13.48
N ASP A 200 -5.66 10.72 14.25
CA ASP A 200 -6.47 11.12 15.41
C ASP A 200 -5.59 11.39 16.64
N GLU A 201 -4.96 10.35 17.20
CA GLU A 201 -4.26 10.51 18.48
C GLU A 201 -2.97 11.34 18.38
N LYS A 202 -2.12 11.09 17.38
CA LYS A 202 -0.79 11.68 17.32
C LYS A 202 -0.73 13.01 16.59
N LEU A 203 -1.45 13.15 15.47
CA LEU A 203 -1.43 14.40 14.71
C LEU A 203 -2.27 15.48 15.39
N ALA A 204 -3.40 15.13 15.99
CA ALA A 204 -4.24 16.04 16.73
C ALA A 204 -3.56 16.59 18.00
N ALA A 205 -2.62 15.83 18.58
CA ALA A 205 -1.90 16.29 19.75
C ALA A 205 -0.94 17.45 19.43
N ASP A 206 -1.09 18.56 20.12
CA ASP A 206 -0.24 19.75 19.97
C ASP A 206 1.21 19.56 20.45
N ASN A 207 1.51 18.43 21.05
CA ASN A 207 2.85 18.08 21.52
C ASN A 207 3.83 17.75 20.40
N LYS A 208 3.39 17.69 19.15
CA LYS A 208 4.27 17.48 17.99
C LYS A 208 4.66 18.81 17.35
N PRO A 209 5.91 19.27 17.54
CA PRO A 209 6.35 20.52 16.96
C PRO A 209 6.46 20.46 15.44
N ASN A 210 6.10 21.57 14.78
CA ASN A 210 6.26 21.75 13.34
C ASN A 210 7.38 22.74 12.97
N SER A 211 8.27 23.06 13.92
CA SER A 211 9.30 24.09 13.76
C SER A 211 10.72 23.60 13.97
N LYS A 212 10.89 22.36 14.38
CA LYS A 212 12.20 21.75 14.61
C LYS A 212 12.24 20.32 14.08
N PRO A 213 13.44 19.79 13.79
CA PRO A 213 13.58 18.41 13.32
C PRO A 213 13.01 17.41 14.34
N TYR A 214 12.47 16.31 13.85
CA TYR A 214 11.95 15.20 14.67
C TYR A 214 13.02 14.64 15.61
N LYS A 215 14.23 14.53 15.13
CA LYS A 215 15.45 14.21 15.87
C LYS A 215 16.63 14.89 15.20
N ASP A 216 17.78 14.92 15.84
CA ASP A 216 18.99 15.53 15.30
C ASP A 216 19.31 15.01 13.90
N GLY A 217 19.52 15.93 12.96
CA GLY A 217 19.79 15.63 11.57
C GLY A 217 18.60 15.17 10.73
N ALA A 218 17.39 15.06 11.29
CA ALA A 218 16.21 14.69 10.51
C ALA A 218 15.81 15.81 9.54
N HIS A 219 15.37 15.41 8.35
CA HIS A 219 14.89 16.28 7.28
C HIS A 219 13.39 16.56 7.36
N TYR A 220 12.73 16.14 8.44
CA TYR A 220 11.30 16.31 8.69
C TYR A 220 11.05 16.69 10.16
N THR A 221 9.92 17.36 10.39
CA THR A 221 9.44 17.72 11.72
C THR A 221 8.66 16.58 12.37
N GLY A 222 8.30 16.72 13.65
CA GLY A 222 7.45 15.74 14.33
C GLY A 222 6.07 15.59 13.72
N LYS A 223 5.48 16.70 13.22
CA LYS A 223 4.17 16.65 12.54
C LYS A 223 4.25 16.04 11.15
N GLU A 224 5.24 16.40 10.36
CA GLU A 224 5.49 15.78 9.05
C GLU A 224 5.70 14.28 9.18
N HIS A 225 6.45 13.84 10.19
CA HIS A 225 6.68 12.41 10.44
C HIS A 225 5.39 11.65 10.79
N VAL A 226 4.53 12.24 11.61
CA VAL A 226 3.24 11.63 11.94
C VAL A 226 2.33 11.55 10.71
N TRP A 227 2.31 12.59 9.91
CA TRP A 227 1.53 12.66 8.67
C TRP A 227 2.01 11.62 7.64
N ASP A 228 3.30 11.57 7.37
CA ASP A 228 3.84 10.65 6.36
C ASP A 228 3.73 9.19 6.77
N GLU A 229 3.84 8.88 8.06
CA GLU A 229 3.56 7.53 8.56
C GLU A 229 2.09 7.15 8.37
N ALA A 230 1.14 8.06 8.61
CA ALA A 230 -0.29 7.82 8.33
C ALA A 230 -0.51 7.57 6.83
N PHE A 231 0.07 8.41 5.97
CA PHE A 231 -0.01 8.26 4.52
C PHE A 231 0.63 6.95 4.05
N GLY A 232 1.77 6.57 4.60
CA GLY A 232 2.43 5.29 4.30
C GLY A 232 1.57 4.07 4.64
N TYR A 233 0.79 4.12 5.72
CA TYR A 233 -0.19 3.06 6.03
C TYR A 233 -1.41 3.07 5.10
N TRP A 234 -1.71 4.18 4.44
CA TRP A 234 -2.68 4.23 3.37
C TRP A 234 -2.21 3.45 2.12
N GLY A 235 -0.91 3.34 1.91
CA GLY A 235 -0.30 2.51 0.89
C GLY A 235 -0.26 3.14 -0.50
N ALA A 236 -0.14 4.46 -0.56
CA ALA A 236 -0.01 5.13 -1.85
C ALA A 236 1.45 5.19 -2.31
N ALA A 237 1.69 4.86 -3.59
CA ALA A 237 2.97 5.14 -4.23
C ALA A 237 3.24 6.66 -4.28
N ALA A 238 4.51 7.05 -4.29
CA ALA A 238 4.90 8.46 -4.21
C ALA A 238 4.25 9.35 -5.27
N HIS A 239 4.09 8.82 -6.48
CA HIS A 239 3.51 9.53 -7.61
C HIS A 239 1.99 9.30 -7.80
N SER A 240 1.34 8.57 -6.90
CA SER A 240 -0.08 8.18 -7.02
C SER A 240 -1.03 9.37 -7.17
N LEU A 241 -0.66 10.53 -6.65
CA LEU A 241 -1.46 11.76 -6.81
C LEU A 241 -1.49 12.28 -8.27
N ASN A 242 -0.55 11.86 -9.09
CA ASN A 242 -0.47 12.23 -10.52
C ASN A 242 -1.20 11.23 -11.41
N LEU A 243 -1.65 10.10 -10.85
CA LEU A 243 -2.34 9.04 -11.58
C LEU A 243 -3.85 9.17 -11.45
N SER A 244 -4.57 8.85 -12.53
CA SER A 244 -6.02 8.66 -12.45
C SER A 244 -6.37 7.43 -11.60
N ALA A 245 -7.63 7.33 -11.16
CA ALA A 245 -8.11 6.15 -10.42
C ALA A 245 -7.95 4.85 -11.21
N LYS A 246 -8.09 4.91 -12.55
CA LYS A 246 -7.87 3.77 -13.44
C LYS A 246 -6.40 3.35 -13.46
N GLU A 247 -5.47 4.29 -13.62
CA GLU A 247 -4.03 4.00 -13.61
C GLU A 247 -3.58 3.44 -12.26
N ASN A 248 -4.01 4.03 -11.13
CA ASN A 248 -3.74 3.48 -9.80
C ASN A 248 -4.23 2.03 -9.68
N TYR A 249 -5.44 1.72 -10.17
CA TYR A 249 -5.96 0.35 -10.20
C TYR A 249 -5.10 -0.56 -11.09
N GLU A 250 -4.68 -0.11 -12.26
CA GLU A 250 -3.87 -0.89 -13.19
C GLU A 250 -2.47 -1.16 -12.65
N VAL A 251 -1.84 -0.18 -11.97
CA VAL A 251 -0.58 -0.35 -11.25
C VAL A 251 -0.72 -1.41 -10.16
N ALA A 252 -1.74 -1.30 -9.30
CA ALA A 252 -2.01 -2.29 -8.25
C ALA A 252 -2.29 -3.70 -8.79
N LYS A 253 -2.68 -3.83 -10.06
CA LYS A 253 -2.88 -5.12 -10.76
C LYS A 253 -1.70 -5.55 -11.62
N MET A 254 -0.61 -4.80 -11.60
CA MET A 254 0.56 -5.02 -12.45
C MET A 254 0.17 -5.16 -13.94
N LYS A 255 -0.52 -4.13 -14.47
CA LYS A 255 -1.05 -4.09 -15.82
C LYS A 255 -0.61 -2.87 -16.62
N ASN A 256 -0.07 -1.86 -15.97
CA ASN A 256 0.34 -0.61 -16.59
C ASN A 256 1.72 -0.23 -16.07
N LEU A 257 2.75 -0.80 -16.70
CA LEU A 257 4.15 -0.58 -16.33
C LEU A 257 4.52 0.91 -16.49
N THR A 258 4.09 1.55 -17.56
CA THR A 258 4.41 2.97 -17.82
C THR A 258 3.89 3.89 -16.71
N ALA A 259 2.73 3.57 -16.12
CA ALA A 259 2.21 4.33 -14.99
C ALA A 259 2.89 3.96 -13.66
N ALA A 260 3.43 2.74 -13.55
CA ALA A 260 4.10 2.26 -12.34
C ALA A 260 5.57 2.74 -12.27
N ASP A 261 6.31 2.57 -13.36
CA ASP A 261 7.72 2.96 -13.49
C ASP A 261 7.83 4.49 -13.68
N ALA A 262 7.81 5.19 -12.56
CA ALA A 262 7.78 6.66 -12.54
C ALA A 262 9.12 7.29 -12.91
N ASN A 263 10.21 6.58 -12.71
CA ASN A 263 11.57 7.06 -13.02
C ASN A 263 12.08 6.60 -14.39
N GLY A 264 11.39 5.67 -15.04
CA GLY A 264 11.71 5.17 -16.38
C GLY A 264 12.95 4.27 -16.45
N ASP A 265 13.32 3.61 -15.33
CA ASP A 265 14.51 2.75 -15.27
C ASP A 265 14.23 1.28 -15.65
N GLY A 266 12.97 0.94 -15.92
CA GLY A 266 12.53 -0.40 -16.29
C GLY A 266 12.38 -1.36 -15.11
N MET A 267 12.53 -0.86 -13.88
CA MET A 267 12.35 -1.60 -12.64
C MET A 267 11.23 -0.96 -11.81
N ILE A 268 10.60 -1.72 -10.95
CA ILE A 268 9.60 -1.21 -10.01
C ILE A 268 10.19 -1.15 -8.60
N ASP A 269 10.45 0.04 -8.11
CA ASP A 269 10.87 0.26 -6.73
C ASP A 269 9.67 0.27 -5.79
N LEU A 270 9.49 -0.81 -5.00
CA LEU A 270 8.39 -0.94 -4.05
C LEU A 270 8.36 0.17 -3.00
N LYS A 271 9.47 0.87 -2.77
CA LYS A 271 9.52 1.97 -1.79
C LYS A 271 8.81 3.23 -2.27
N SER A 272 8.64 3.40 -3.58
CA SER A 272 8.17 4.66 -4.17
C SER A 272 7.17 4.52 -5.31
N GLU A 273 7.16 3.39 -6.03
CA GLU A 273 6.46 3.25 -7.31
C GLU A 273 5.25 2.32 -7.25
N MET A 274 5.25 1.33 -6.38
CA MET A 274 4.12 0.41 -6.24
C MET A 274 3.99 -0.10 -4.81
N THR A 275 2.82 0.05 -4.21
CA THR A 275 2.45 -0.52 -2.90
C THR A 275 1.01 -0.96 -2.86
#